data_8ad562e6b29da47c6250a062e973eb2f
#
_entry.id   8ad562e6b29da47c6250a062e973eb2f
#
_cell.length_a   1.000
_cell.length_b   1.000
_cell.length_c   1.000
_cell.angle_alpha   90.00
_cell.angle_beta   90.00
_cell.angle_gamma   90.00
#
_symmetry.space_group_name_H-M   'P 1'
#
loop_
_entity.id
_entity.type
_entity.pdbx_description
1 polymer ?
#
loop_
_entity_poly.entity_id
_entity_poly.type
_entity_poly.pdbx_seq_one_letter_code
_entity_poly.pdbx_strand_id
1 'polypeptide(L)'
;IDGTLLDFKKAEDYAMHKTFSDHHLELTSEIFEIYEEINSKLWKDFELGLIDKKTVVYTRFVKLFKKLGINEDGVAFEDEYQWNLGHGTYLIKHAIEILEYLSKKYDLYVVTNGVASTQYNRLKLLDLNKYFKDIFISEEIGYQKPKIEFFDYCFRHIEHFDKDTALIIGDSLTSD
;
A
#
# COMPACT_ATOMS: atom_id res chain seq x y z
N ILE A 1 1.99 6.92 -2.55
CA ILE A 1 2.21 7.11 -1.11
C ILE A 1 3.31 6.19 -0.61
N ASP A 2 3.16 4.87 -0.75
CA ASP A 2 4.20 3.88 -0.46
C ASP A 2 5.36 4.08 -1.43
N GLY A 3 6.60 3.92 -0.96
CA GLY A 3 7.79 4.18 -1.76
C GLY A 3 8.03 5.65 -2.13
N THR A 4 7.06 6.53 -1.86
CA THR A 4 7.11 7.95 -2.23
C THR A 4 7.14 8.87 -1.01
N LEU A 5 6.22 8.73 -0.09
CA LEU A 5 6.14 9.47 1.18
C LEU A 5 6.42 8.57 2.38
N LEU A 6 5.95 7.33 2.32
CA LEU A 6 6.13 6.33 3.35
C LEU A 6 7.12 5.26 2.90
N ASP A 7 8.04 4.91 3.78
CA ASP A 7 9.02 3.84 3.59
C ASP A 7 8.30 2.49 3.80
N PHE A 8 7.72 1.98 2.71
CA PHE A 8 6.97 0.74 2.73
C PHE A 8 7.82 -0.44 3.18
N LYS A 9 9.07 -0.51 2.71
CA LYS A 9 9.96 -1.64 3.07
C LYS A 9 10.19 -1.74 4.56
N LYS A 10 10.40 -0.61 5.25
CA LYS A 10 10.53 -0.61 6.71
C LYS A 10 9.22 -0.96 7.41
N ALA A 11 8.08 -0.51 6.88
CA ALA A 11 6.79 -0.84 7.44
C ALA A 11 6.46 -2.33 7.27
N GLU A 12 6.77 -2.89 6.11
CA GLU A 12 6.62 -4.32 5.80
C GLU A 12 7.53 -5.19 6.68
N ASP A 13 8.81 -4.83 6.80
CA ASP A 13 9.77 -5.52 7.67
C ASP A 13 9.29 -5.53 9.13
N TYR A 14 8.87 -4.38 9.64
CA TYR A 14 8.29 -4.28 10.98
C TYR A 14 7.06 -5.18 11.13
N ALA A 15 6.11 -5.12 10.20
CA ALA A 15 4.87 -5.89 10.26
C ALA A 15 5.15 -7.40 10.18
N MET A 16 6.05 -7.82 9.31
CA MET A 16 6.47 -9.22 9.18
C MET A 16 7.08 -9.74 10.49
N HIS A 17 8.10 -9.07 11.01
CA HIS A 17 8.75 -9.47 12.25
C HIS A 17 7.76 -9.49 13.42
N LYS A 18 6.90 -8.48 13.54
CA LYS A 18 5.91 -8.39 14.61
C LYS A 18 4.90 -9.53 14.54
N THR A 19 4.29 -9.77 13.36
CA THR A 19 3.25 -10.79 13.21
C THR A 19 3.83 -12.21 13.38
N PHE A 20 5.00 -12.49 12.81
CA PHE A 20 5.67 -13.78 13.03
C PHE A 20 5.97 -14.02 14.52
N SER A 21 6.46 -13.00 15.21
CA SER A 21 6.74 -13.08 16.65
C SER A 21 5.47 -13.31 17.49
N ASP A 22 4.36 -12.65 17.16
CA ASP A 22 3.09 -12.79 17.87
C ASP A 22 2.50 -14.20 17.71
N HIS A 23 2.76 -14.86 16.57
CA HIS A 23 2.42 -16.27 16.30
C HIS A 23 3.49 -17.26 16.76
N HIS A 24 4.52 -16.82 17.47
CA HIS A 24 5.63 -17.66 17.92
C HIS A 24 6.36 -18.42 16.77
N LEU A 25 6.36 -17.81 15.58
CA LEU A 25 7.07 -18.31 14.41
C LEU A 25 8.40 -17.56 14.24
N GLU A 26 9.40 -18.27 13.75
CA GLU A 26 10.67 -17.65 13.36
C GLU A 26 10.57 -17.11 11.94
N LEU A 27 10.93 -15.84 11.74
CA LEU A 27 11.07 -15.22 10.42
C LEU A 27 12.54 -15.26 10.01
N THR A 28 12.92 -16.23 9.18
CA THR A 28 14.27 -16.27 8.59
C THR A 28 14.32 -15.45 7.29
N SER A 29 15.54 -15.09 6.86
CA SER A 29 15.74 -14.42 5.56
C SER A 29 15.17 -15.23 4.40
N GLU A 30 15.30 -16.58 4.44
CA GLU A 30 14.76 -17.47 3.41
C GLU A 30 13.22 -17.40 3.35
N ILE A 31 12.55 -17.37 4.51
CA ILE A 31 11.08 -17.22 4.58
C ILE A 31 10.67 -15.88 4.02
N PHE A 32 11.40 -14.81 4.34
CA PHE A 32 11.12 -13.46 3.83
C PHE A 32 11.28 -13.40 2.30
N GLU A 33 12.34 -14.00 1.75
CA GLU A 33 12.55 -14.08 0.29
C GLU A 33 11.41 -14.83 -0.41
N ILE A 34 10.98 -15.97 0.15
CA ILE A 34 9.84 -16.73 -0.39
C ILE A 34 8.55 -15.90 -0.35
N TYR A 35 8.34 -15.16 0.74
CA TYR A 35 7.20 -14.25 0.85
C TYR A 35 7.26 -13.16 -0.22
N GLU A 36 8.41 -12.50 -0.41
CA GLU A 36 8.58 -11.45 -1.42
C GLU A 36 8.29 -11.96 -2.84
N GLU A 37 8.73 -13.16 -3.20
CA GLU A 37 8.41 -13.80 -4.48
C GLU A 37 6.89 -13.96 -4.68
N ILE A 38 6.22 -14.52 -3.67
CA ILE A 38 4.76 -14.75 -3.70
C ILE A 38 4.02 -13.41 -3.77
N ASN A 39 4.37 -12.46 -2.91
CA ASN A 39 3.74 -11.16 -2.80
C ASN A 39 3.90 -10.34 -4.07
N SER A 40 5.12 -10.21 -4.58
CA SER A 40 5.41 -9.47 -5.81
C SER A 40 4.65 -10.03 -7.01
N LYS A 41 4.57 -11.37 -7.13
CA LYS A 41 3.80 -12.01 -8.20
C LYS A 41 2.31 -11.68 -8.10
N LEU A 42 1.73 -11.75 -6.91
CA LEU A 42 0.31 -11.46 -6.70
C LEU A 42 -0.02 -9.99 -6.99
N TRP A 43 0.81 -9.05 -6.55
CA TRP A 43 0.63 -7.63 -6.85
C TRP A 43 0.73 -7.35 -8.35
N LYS A 44 1.68 -7.99 -9.05
CA LYS A 44 1.79 -7.90 -10.51
C LYS A 44 0.54 -8.44 -11.22
N ASP A 45 0.04 -9.59 -10.79
CA ASP A 45 -1.18 -10.19 -11.36
C ASP A 45 -2.41 -9.26 -11.11
N PHE A 46 -2.46 -8.58 -9.97
CA PHE A 46 -3.48 -7.57 -9.65
C PHE A 46 -3.38 -6.32 -10.55
N GLU A 47 -2.19 -5.77 -10.73
CA GLU A 47 -1.97 -4.61 -11.63
C GLU A 47 -2.39 -4.92 -13.06
N LEU A 48 -2.14 -6.15 -13.52
CA LEU A 48 -2.59 -6.65 -14.83
C LEU A 48 -4.11 -6.93 -14.89
N GLY A 49 -4.81 -6.86 -13.75
CA GLY A 49 -6.24 -7.14 -13.66
C GLY A 49 -6.60 -8.62 -13.77
N LEU A 50 -5.63 -9.52 -13.56
CA LEU A 50 -5.83 -10.98 -13.62
C LEU A 50 -6.48 -11.52 -12.34
N ILE A 51 -6.27 -10.85 -11.21
CA ILE A 51 -6.87 -11.18 -9.91
C ILE A 51 -7.37 -9.90 -9.23
N ASP A 52 -8.25 -10.04 -8.26
CA ASP A 52 -8.69 -8.93 -7.41
C ASP A 52 -7.77 -8.73 -6.18
N LYS A 53 -7.94 -7.61 -5.49
CA LYS A 53 -7.15 -7.29 -4.29
C LYS A 53 -7.37 -8.30 -3.16
N LYS A 54 -8.59 -8.80 -2.97
CA LYS A 54 -8.87 -9.80 -1.96
C LYS A 54 -8.06 -11.07 -2.19
N THR A 55 -7.90 -11.46 -3.44
CA THR A 55 -7.03 -12.59 -3.82
C THR A 55 -5.57 -12.30 -3.46
N VAL A 56 -5.06 -11.08 -3.67
CA VAL A 56 -3.68 -10.74 -3.24
C VAL A 56 -3.53 -10.95 -1.74
N VAL A 57 -4.30 -10.20 -0.95
CA VAL A 57 -4.10 -10.13 0.50
C VAL A 57 -4.42 -11.46 1.19
N TYR A 58 -5.53 -12.12 0.86
CA TYR A 58 -5.96 -13.33 1.55
C TYR A 58 -5.35 -14.63 1.02
N THR A 59 -4.45 -14.59 0.04
CA THR A 59 -3.78 -15.80 -0.45
C THR A 59 -2.27 -15.82 -0.24
N ARG A 60 -1.62 -14.68 -0.01
CA ARG A 60 -0.15 -14.63 0.09
C ARG A 60 0.39 -15.45 1.27
N PHE A 61 -0.14 -15.30 2.47
CA PHE A 61 0.29 -16.09 3.62
C PHE A 61 -0.23 -17.52 3.56
N VAL A 62 -1.42 -17.77 3.03
CA VAL A 62 -1.90 -19.13 2.76
C VAL A 62 -0.94 -19.89 1.84
N LYS A 63 -0.45 -19.25 0.77
CA LYS A 63 0.54 -19.84 -0.14
C LYS A 63 1.89 -20.01 0.53
N LEU A 64 2.33 -19.03 1.33
CA LEU A 64 3.58 -19.08 2.08
C LEU A 64 3.58 -20.27 3.03
N PHE A 65 2.59 -20.37 3.90
CA PHE A 65 2.49 -21.43 4.89
C PHE A 65 2.35 -22.81 4.26
N LYS A 66 1.58 -22.93 3.18
CA LYS A 66 1.51 -24.17 2.40
C LYS A 66 2.87 -24.58 1.83
N LYS A 67 3.65 -23.62 1.29
CA LYS A 67 4.97 -23.88 0.71
C LYS A 67 5.97 -24.31 1.78
N LEU A 68 5.85 -23.78 2.99
CA LEU A 68 6.74 -24.05 4.12
C LEU A 68 6.30 -25.23 5.00
N GLY A 69 5.09 -25.76 4.79
CA GLY A 69 4.52 -26.80 5.67
C GLY A 69 4.18 -26.29 7.08
N ILE A 70 3.94 -24.98 7.24
CA ILE A 70 3.53 -24.34 8.48
C ILE A 70 2.01 -24.51 8.63
N ASN A 71 1.59 -24.99 9.81
CA ASN A 71 0.16 -25.17 10.13
C ASN A 71 -0.39 -23.93 10.84
N GLU A 72 -0.59 -22.84 10.08
CA GLU A 72 -1.18 -21.58 10.54
C GLU A 72 -2.33 -21.15 9.64
N ASP A 73 -3.28 -20.40 10.20
CA ASP A 73 -4.35 -19.75 9.43
C ASP A 73 -3.81 -18.51 8.70
N GLY A 74 -3.46 -18.67 7.43
CA GLY A 74 -2.91 -17.58 6.62
C GLY A 74 -3.89 -16.43 6.39
N VAL A 75 -5.20 -16.60 6.58
CA VAL A 75 -6.20 -15.52 6.49
C VAL A 75 -6.20 -14.69 7.77
N ALA A 76 -6.25 -15.34 8.93
CA ALA A 76 -6.17 -14.66 10.23
C ALA A 76 -4.81 -13.96 10.39
N PHE A 77 -3.74 -14.61 9.94
CA PHE A 77 -2.38 -14.03 9.92
C PHE A 77 -2.31 -12.77 9.05
N GLU A 78 -2.99 -12.76 7.90
CA GLU A 78 -3.07 -11.57 7.04
C GLU A 78 -3.75 -10.40 7.74
N ASP A 79 -4.85 -10.62 8.45
CA ASP A 79 -5.57 -9.56 9.15
C ASP A 79 -4.67 -8.90 10.22
N GLU A 80 -3.90 -9.70 10.95
CA GLU A 80 -2.96 -9.20 11.95
C GLU A 80 -1.76 -8.50 11.29
N TYR A 81 -1.24 -9.05 10.20
CA TYR A 81 -0.20 -8.40 9.41
C TYR A 81 -0.66 -7.02 8.90
N GLN A 82 -1.87 -6.89 8.37
CA GLN A 82 -2.42 -5.61 7.92
C GLN A 82 -2.57 -4.62 9.07
N TRP A 83 -2.98 -5.11 10.24
CA TRP A 83 -3.02 -4.28 11.46
C TRP A 83 -1.62 -3.75 11.80
N ASN A 84 -0.63 -4.61 11.87
CA ASN A 84 0.75 -4.24 12.16
C ASN A 84 1.32 -3.30 11.08
N LEU A 85 1.06 -3.58 9.80
CA LEU A 85 1.47 -2.74 8.68
C LEU A 85 0.85 -1.33 8.78
N GLY A 86 -0.43 -1.25 9.18
CA GLY A 86 -1.12 0.01 9.42
C GLY A 86 -0.51 0.85 10.56
N HIS A 87 0.28 0.25 11.43
CA HIS A 87 1.05 0.92 12.50
C HIS A 87 2.51 1.19 12.11
N GLY A 88 2.96 0.73 10.95
CA GLY A 88 4.28 1.00 10.39
C GLY A 88 4.40 2.43 9.86
N THR A 89 4.67 3.39 10.74
CA THR A 89 4.67 4.84 10.45
C THR A 89 6.06 5.37 10.12
N TYR A 90 6.68 4.81 9.08
CA TYR A 90 8.02 5.22 8.63
C TYR A 90 7.93 6.19 7.47
N LEU A 91 8.48 7.39 7.62
CA LEU A 91 8.55 8.39 6.57
C LEU A 91 9.81 8.24 5.72
N ILE A 92 9.69 8.49 4.43
CA ILE A 92 10.83 8.74 3.58
C ILE A 92 11.45 10.09 4.00
N LYS A 93 12.78 10.17 3.93
CA LYS A 93 13.52 11.38 4.29
C LYS A 93 12.97 12.60 3.54
N HIS A 94 12.72 13.67 4.26
CA HIS A 94 12.18 14.93 3.74
C HIS A 94 10.70 14.90 3.28
N ALA A 95 9.95 13.83 3.57
CA ALA A 95 8.53 13.74 3.18
C ALA A 95 7.69 14.89 3.77
N ILE A 96 7.90 15.26 5.03
CA ILE A 96 7.16 16.35 5.68
C ILE A 96 7.53 17.70 5.05
N GLU A 97 8.82 17.98 4.89
CA GLU A 97 9.30 19.25 4.33
C GLU A 97 8.73 19.49 2.92
N ILE A 98 8.68 18.44 2.08
CA ILE A 98 8.13 18.58 0.74
C ILE A 98 6.61 18.78 0.77
N LEU A 99 5.88 18.09 1.66
CA LEU A 99 4.44 18.28 1.83
C LEU A 99 4.10 19.69 2.32
N GLU A 100 4.85 20.21 3.29
CA GLU A 100 4.69 21.59 3.79
C GLU A 100 4.97 22.64 2.72
N TYR A 101 5.91 22.38 1.82
CA TYR A 101 6.22 23.27 0.72
C TYR A 101 5.16 23.21 -0.38
N LEU A 102 4.77 22.01 -0.79
CA LEU A 102 3.84 21.81 -1.91
C LEU A 102 2.41 22.21 -1.55
N SER A 103 1.93 21.90 -0.34
CA SER A 103 0.56 22.22 0.08
C SER A 103 0.23 23.71 0.12
N LYS A 104 1.25 24.57 0.15
CA LYS A 104 1.09 26.03 0.06
C LYS A 104 0.92 26.55 -1.38
N LYS A 105 1.18 25.70 -2.38
CA LYS A 105 1.25 26.09 -3.80
C LYS A 105 0.31 25.29 -4.69
N TYR A 106 -0.03 24.09 -4.29
CA TYR A 106 -0.79 23.12 -5.07
C TYR A 106 -1.83 22.42 -4.21
N ASP A 107 -2.91 22.01 -4.83
CA ASP A 107 -3.84 21.07 -4.24
C ASP A 107 -3.25 19.65 -4.35
N LEU A 108 -3.07 19.01 -3.22
CA LEU A 108 -2.46 17.69 -3.14
C LEU A 108 -3.52 16.61 -2.94
N TYR A 109 -3.33 15.49 -3.61
CA TYR A 109 -4.20 14.32 -3.55
C TYR A 109 -3.34 13.07 -3.37
N VAL A 110 -3.89 12.06 -2.68
CA VAL A 110 -3.28 10.73 -2.61
C VAL A 110 -3.95 9.83 -3.63
N VAL A 111 -3.15 9.06 -4.38
CA VAL A 111 -3.61 7.97 -5.25
C VAL A 111 -2.86 6.68 -4.86
N THR A 112 -3.58 5.60 -4.50
CA THR A 112 -2.95 4.39 -3.98
C THR A 112 -3.70 3.10 -4.33
N ASN A 113 -2.92 2.03 -4.56
CA ASN A 113 -3.42 0.66 -4.68
C ASN A 113 -3.42 -0.10 -3.34
N GLY A 114 -2.99 0.51 -2.25
CA GLY A 114 -2.91 -0.09 -0.93
C GLY A 114 -4.28 -0.50 -0.35
N VAL A 115 -4.25 -1.23 0.76
CA VAL A 115 -5.45 -1.60 1.53
C VAL A 115 -5.98 -0.36 2.25
N ALA A 116 -7.28 -0.06 2.10
CA ALA A 116 -7.87 1.19 2.56
C ALA A 116 -7.67 1.44 4.06
N SER A 117 -7.99 0.46 4.91
CA SER A 117 -7.83 0.58 6.36
C SER A 117 -6.38 0.86 6.77
N THR A 118 -5.43 0.18 6.13
CA THR A 118 -4.00 0.35 6.36
C THR A 118 -3.53 1.76 5.97
N GLN A 119 -3.95 2.24 4.81
CA GLN A 119 -3.55 3.57 4.33
C GLN A 119 -4.12 4.69 5.17
N TYR A 120 -5.43 4.64 5.48
CA TYR A 120 -6.05 5.64 6.35
C TYR A 120 -5.43 5.68 7.75
N ASN A 121 -5.11 4.51 8.33
CA ASN A 121 -4.49 4.47 9.65
C ASN A 121 -3.10 5.10 9.65
N ARG A 122 -2.27 4.77 8.67
CA ARG A 122 -0.90 5.33 8.55
C ARG A 122 -0.93 6.84 8.34
N LEU A 123 -1.80 7.33 7.44
CA LEU A 123 -1.96 8.77 7.20
C LEU A 123 -2.44 9.51 8.45
N LYS A 124 -3.38 8.90 9.20
CA LYS A 124 -3.90 9.46 10.45
C LYS A 124 -2.84 9.51 11.54
N LEU A 125 -2.12 8.41 11.77
CA LEU A 125 -1.08 8.33 12.81
C LEU A 125 0.07 9.31 12.57
N LEU A 126 0.36 9.61 11.30
CA LEU A 126 1.41 10.56 10.90
C LEU A 126 0.89 12.00 10.73
N ASP A 127 -0.41 12.25 10.99
CA ASP A 127 -1.06 13.55 10.79
C ASP A 127 -0.85 14.12 9.38
N LEU A 128 -0.82 13.23 8.36
CA LEU A 128 -0.61 13.61 6.97
C LEU A 128 -1.89 14.04 6.25
N ASN A 129 -3.07 13.67 6.75
CA ASN A 129 -4.37 14.01 6.15
C ASN A 129 -4.53 15.52 5.91
N LYS A 130 -3.92 16.34 6.78
CA LYS A 130 -4.00 17.82 6.68
C LYS A 130 -3.38 18.41 5.42
N TYR A 131 -2.54 17.67 4.71
CA TYR A 131 -1.89 18.13 3.49
C TYR A 131 -2.69 17.84 2.22
N PHE A 132 -3.65 16.91 2.29
CA PHE A 132 -4.37 16.42 1.11
C PHE A 132 -5.81 16.89 1.07
N LYS A 133 -6.29 17.23 -0.11
CA LYS A 133 -7.70 17.57 -0.36
C LYS A 133 -8.57 16.32 -0.36
N ASP A 134 -8.04 15.22 -0.93
CA ASP A 134 -8.73 13.94 -0.96
C ASP A 134 -7.74 12.77 -1.09
N ILE A 135 -8.23 11.55 -0.84
CA ILE A 135 -7.46 10.31 -0.86
C ILE A 135 -8.21 9.29 -1.71
N PHE A 136 -7.63 8.95 -2.85
CA PHE A 136 -8.19 8.01 -3.83
C PHE A 136 -7.57 6.63 -3.65
N ILE A 137 -8.36 5.68 -3.17
CA ILE A 137 -7.92 4.31 -2.90
C ILE A 137 -8.61 3.35 -3.86
N SER A 138 -7.84 2.54 -4.58
CA SER A 138 -8.35 1.60 -5.59
C SER A 138 -9.43 0.65 -5.06
N GLU A 139 -9.37 0.28 -3.78
CA GLU A 139 -10.33 -0.59 -3.13
C GLU A 139 -11.73 0.03 -3.04
N GLU A 140 -11.82 1.33 -2.82
CA GLU A 140 -13.08 2.07 -2.71
C GLU A 140 -13.63 2.46 -4.08
N ILE A 141 -12.73 2.71 -5.04
CA ILE A 141 -13.08 3.08 -6.41
C ILE A 141 -13.55 1.86 -7.24
N GLY A 142 -13.03 0.67 -6.93
CA GLY A 142 -13.30 -0.55 -7.70
C GLY A 142 -12.39 -0.75 -8.91
N TYR A 143 -11.47 0.18 -9.16
CA TYR A 143 -10.44 0.11 -10.20
C TYR A 143 -9.07 0.44 -9.60
N GLN A 144 -8.03 -0.21 -10.09
CA GLN A 144 -6.65 0.02 -9.63
C GLN A 144 -5.81 0.75 -10.66
N LYS A 145 -4.78 1.44 -10.20
CA LYS A 145 -3.69 1.91 -11.07
C LYS A 145 -3.00 0.70 -11.73
N PRO A 146 -2.65 0.74 -13.02
CA PRO A 146 -2.68 1.87 -13.95
C PRO A 146 -3.94 1.96 -14.83
N LYS A 147 -5.06 1.32 -14.46
CA LYS A 147 -6.29 1.35 -15.26
C LYS A 147 -6.79 2.78 -15.45
N ILE A 148 -7.20 3.10 -16.68
CA ILE A 148 -7.70 4.43 -17.01
C ILE A 148 -8.94 4.80 -16.19
N GLU A 149 -9.78 3.83 -15.85
CA GLU A 149 -11.00 4.02 -15.07
C GLU A 149 -10.70 4.53 -13.64
N PHE A 150 -9.55 4.15 -13.07
CA PHE A 150 -9.09 4.69 -11.79
C PHE A 150 -8.81 6.20 -11.89
N PHE A 151 -8.05 6.59 -12.91
CA PHE A 151 -7.69 7.99 -13.13
C PHE A 151 -8.90 8.83 -13.55
N ASP A 152 -9.77 8.29 -14.40
CA ASP A 152 -11.02 8.95 -14.78
C ASP A 152 -11.92 9.22 -13.56
N TYR A 153 -11.95 8.28 -12.60
CA TYR A 153 -12.64 8.50 -11.34
C TYR A 153 -12.01 9.66 -10.57
N CYS A 154 -10.70 9.67 -10.37
CA CYS A 154 -9.99 10.74 -9.68
C CYS A 154 -10.27 12.11 -10.34
N PHE A 155 -10.14 12.19 -11.66
CA PHE A 155 -10.31 13.44 -12.42
C PHE A 155 -11.72 14.02 -12.29
N ARG A 156 -12.74 13.18 -12.21
CA ARG A 156 -14.13 13.62 -12.01
C ARG A 156 -14.42 14.13 -10.60
N HIS A 157 -13.61 13.73 -9.61
CA HIS A 157 -13.78 14.11 -8.20
C HIS A 157 -12.83 15.21 -7.75
N ILE A 158 -11.92 15.65 -8.62
CA ILE A 158 -11.07 16.81 -8.40
C ILE A 158 -11.75 18.04 -9.01
N GLU A 159 -12.09 19.01 -8.17
CA GLU A 159 -12.71 20.28 -8.63
C GLU A 159 -11.78 21.02 -9.60
N HIS A 160 -12.34 21.46 -10.72
CA HIS A 160 -11.60 22.21 -11.76
C HIS A 160 -10.35 21.48 -12.29
N PHE A 161 -10.39 20.13 -12.33
CA PHE A 161 -9.27 19.33 -12.83
C PHE A 161 -8.86 19.73 -14.24
N ASP A 162 -7.57 19.99 -14.40
CA ASP A 162 -6.94 20.23 -15.69
C ASP A 162 -5.68 19.36 -15.81
N LYS A 163 -5.71 18.42 -16.76
CA LYS A 163 -4.59 17.47 -16.97
C LYS A 163 -3.28 18.15 -17.38
N ASP A 164 -3.36 19.35 -18.00
CA ASP A 164 -2.16 20.06 -18.45
C ASP A 164 -1.44 20.76 -17.30
N THR A 165 -2.10 20.89 -16.15
CA THR A 165 -1.54 21.43 -14.90
C THR A 165 -1.39 20.40 -13.79
N ALA A 166 -1.70 19.14 -14.07
CA ALA A 166 -1.62 18.04 -13.10
C ALA A 166 -0.33 17.25 -13.27
N LEU A 167 0.23 16.79 -12.15
CA LEU A 167 1.39 15.91 -12.11
C LEU A 167 1.15 14.77 -11.13
N ILE A 168 1.46 13.55 -11.54
CA ILE A 168 1.54 12.40 -10.63
C ILE A 168 3.01 12.15 -10.24
N ILE A 169 3.24 11.85 -8.97
CA ILE A 169 4.54 11.50 -8.43
C ILE A 169 4.43 10.18 -7.70
N GLY A 170 5.22 9.20 -8.11
CA GLY A 170 5.27 7.87 -7.53
C GLY A 170 6.60 7.18 -7.78
N ASP A 171 6.73 5.96 -7.27
CA ASP A 171 7.93 5.12 -7.38
C ASP A 171 7.76 3.97 -8.38
N SER A 172 6.54 3.72 -8.84
CA SER A 172 6.23 2.62 -9.75
C SER A 172 6.21 3.08 -11.20
N LEU A 173 7.09 2.51 -12.03
CA LEU A 173 7.10 2.76 -13.49
C LEU A 173 5.95 2.07 -14.24
N THR A 174 5.18 1.24 -13.56
CA THR A 174 4.11 0.43 -14.17
C THR A 174 2.71 0.83 -13.73
N SER A 175 2.58 1.41 -12.54
CA SER A 175 1.26 1.76 -11.97
C SER A 175 1.00 3.25 -11.83
N ASP A 176 2.04 4.12 -11.85
CA ASP A 176 1.90 5.57 -11.64
C ASP A 176 1.89 6.37 -12.93
#